data_00d537e8d26680f03f693c0bf6b29dcb
#
_entry.id   00d537e8d26680f03f693c0bf6b29dcb
#
_cell.length_a   1.000
_cell.length_b   1.000
_cell.length_c   1.000
_cell.angle_alpha   90.00
_cell.angle_beta   90.00
_cell.angle_gamma   90.00
#
_symmetry.space_group_name_H-M   'P 1'
#
loop_
_entity.id
_entity.type
_entity.pdbx_description
1 polymer ?
#
loop_
_entity_poly.entity_id
_entity_poly.type
_entity_poly.pdbx_seq_one_letter_code
_entity_poly.pdbx_strand_id
1 'polypeptide(L)'
;MSVRTYYSILGVSRDATLEEITNAKNALAKVYHPDANVHNNIDTTAYMQEILEAYRVLSNPEKRKQYDKELSGGANRVFRTFKMEKPEKEENSVSFVTYWNAASQLQEIVKRSAWLLERESKRESIPLKILKKVKKVNPMDKALYKELNDLSLQSLQHITLLKRAEISMDHWHPEAMNWVLVHWGQNPGNDYQTLFAQYDAHVNQDLSNYEKLKIRSQNKQFHHDLKKLLTYAL
;
A
#
# COMPACT_ATOMS: atom_id res chain seq x y z
N MET A 1 15.15 -12.59 16.53
CA MET A 1 15.66 -11.50 15.66
C MET A 1 15.01 -11.65 14.31
N SER A 2 14.12 -10.74 13.94
CA SER A 2 13.54 -10.73 12.59
C SER A 2 14.64 -10.35 11.60
N VAL A 3 15.03 -11.30 10.76
CA VAL A 3 16.03 -11.04 9.71
C VAL A 3 15.35 -10.17 8.66
N ARG A 4 15.84 -8.94 8.48
CA ARG A 4 15.37 -8.05 7.41
C ARG A 4 15.72 -8.69 6.06
N THR A 5 14.70 -9.17 5.35
CA THR A 5 14.86 -9.89 4.08
C THR A 5 14.57 -8.96 2.90
N TYR A 6 15.03 -9.30 1.70
CA TYR A 6 14.65 -8.56 0.48
C TYR A 6 13.14 -8.53 0.26
N TYR A 7 12.43 -9.58 0.65
CA TYR A 7 10.96 -9.61 0.64
C TYR A 7 10.36 -8.57 1.58
N SER A 8 10.91 -8.43 2.80
CA SER A 8 10.43 -7.43 3.77
C SER A 8 10.81 -6.00 3.37
N ILE A 9 11.92 -5.79 2.65
CA ILE A 9 12.30 -4.48 2.11
C ILE A 9 11.30 -4.01 1.06
N LEU A 10 10.87 -4.90 0.15
CA LEU A 10 9.86 -4.59 -0.85
C LEU A 10 8.41 -4.71 -0.31
N GLY A 11 8.22 -5.27 0.88
CA GLY A 11 6.89 -5.51 1.47
C GLY A 11 6.04 -6.51 0.67
N VAL A 12 6.68 -7.53 0.11
CA VAL A 12 6.01 -8.57 -0.68
C VAL A 12 6.15 -9.95 -0.03
N SER A 13 5.24 -10.86 -0.37
CA SER A 13 5.31 -12.26 0.07
C SER A 13 6.50 -12.99 -0.56
N ARG A 14 6.96 -14.08 0.09
CA ARG A 14 7.94 -14.99 -0.50
C ARG A 14 7.45 -15.67 -1.78
N ASP A 15 6.14 -15.75 -1.97
CA ASP A 15 5.52 -16.34 -3.16
C ASP A 15 5.16 -15.30 -4.23
N ALA A 16 5.53 -14.03 -4.00
CA ALA A 16 5.21 -12.94 -4.90
C ALA A 16 5.69 -13.19 -6.34
N THR A 17 4.85 -12.87 -7.29
CA THR A 17 5.15 -12.92 -8.72
C THR A 17 6.15 -11.85 -9.12
N LEU A 18 6.77 -11.98 -10.28
CA LEU A 18 7.67 -10.96 -10.83
C LEU A 18 6.94 -9.62 -11.03
N GLU A 19 5.67 -9.67 -11.40
CA GLU A 19 4.84 -8.48 -11.58
C GLU A 19 4.62 -7.76 -10.23
N GLU A 20 4.26 -8.48 -9.17
CA GLU A 20 4.11 -7.92 -7.81
C GLU A 20 5.40 -7.32 -7.29
N ILE A 21 6.55 -7.98 -7.49
CA ILE A 21 7.88 -7.49 -7.12
C ILE A 21 8.20 -6.18 -7.87
N THR A 22 7.88 -6.14 -9.17
CA THR A 22 8.14 -4.97 -10.01
C THR A 22 7.25 -3.79 -9.61
N ASN A 23 5.97 -4.06 -9.36
CA ASN A 23 5.01 -3.05 -8.92
C ASN A 23 5.39 -2.49 -7.54
N ALA A 24 5.79 -3.34 -6.60
CA ALA A 24 6.25 -2.92 -5.28
C ALA A 24 7.49 -2.01 -5.38
N LYS A 25 8.52 -2.41 -6.17
CA LYS A 25 9.69 -1.58 -6.42
C LYS A 25 9.32 -0.23 -7.04
N ASN A 26 8.45 -0.22 -8.06
CA ASN A 26 8.05 1.02 -8.72
C ASN A 26 7.28 1.96 -7.77
N ALA A 27 6.42 1.40 -6.93
CA ALA A 27 5.66 2.16 -5.94
C ALA A 27 6.58 2.77 -4.88
N LEU A 28 7.49 1.97 -4.32
CA LEU A 28 8.49 2.44 -3.34
C LEU A 28 9.43 3.49 -3.95
N ALA A 29 9.89 3.29 -5.19
CA ALA A 29 10.76 4.23 -5.87
C ALA A 29 10.12 5.62 -6.02
N LYS A 30 8.81 5.70 -6.27
CA LYS A 30 8.10 7.00 -6.33
C LYS A 30 8.13 7.74 -4.99
N VAL A 31 8.06 7.01 -3.87
CA VAL A 31 8.05 7.63 -2.53
C VAL A 31 9.45 8.02 -2.09
N TYR A 32 10.43 7.14 -2.35
CA TYR A 32 11.82 7.34 -1.91
C TYR A 32 12.71 8.05 -2.94
N HIS A 33 12.16 8.50 -4.08
CA HIS A 33 12.96 9.24 -5.05
C HIS A 33 13.53 10.51 -4.41
N PRO A 34 14.83 10.80 -4.58
CA PRO A 34 15.45 11.99 -4.00
C PRO A 34 14.69 13.27 -4.35
N ASP A 35 14.28 13.44 -5.61
CA ASP A 35 13.54 14.64 -6.05
C ASP A 35 12.19 14.82 -5.33
N ALA A 36 11.52 13.72 -4.96
CA ALA A 36 10.26 13.79 -4.22
C ALA A 36 10.46 14.21 -2.76
N ASN A 37 11.68 14.07 -2.21
CA ASN A 37 11.99 14.30 -0.81
C ASN A 37 12.94 15.50 -0.57
N VAL A 38 13.35 16.22 -1.62
CA VAL A 38 14.20 17.41 -1.51
C VAL A 38 13.61 18.47 -0.56
N HIS A 39 12.29 18.68 -0.62
CA HIS A 39 11.62 19.67 0.22
C HIS A 39 11.44 19.26 1.68
N ASN A 40 11.61 17.97 1.99
CA ASN A 40 11.42 17.43 3.33
C ASN A 40 12.72 17.34 4.13
N ASN A 41 13.87 17.73 3.55
CA ASN A 41 15.21 17.58 4.15
C ASN A 41 15.54 16.14 4.61
N ILE A 42 14.98 15.13 3.93
CA ILE A 42 15.11 13.72 4.28
C ILE A 42 16.04 13.06 3.25
N ASP A 43 17.16 12.50 3.71
CA ASP A 43 18.02 11.67 2.85
C ASP A 43 17.43 10.25 2.74
N THR A 44 16.87 9.97 1.58
CA THR A 44 16.28 8.66 1.25
C THR A 44 17.22 7.77 0.44
N THR A 45 18.44 8.21 0.17
CA THR A 45 19.39 7.56 -0.76
C THR A 45 19.72 6.14 -0.32
N ALA A 46 20.03 5.94 0.96
CA ALA A 46 20.39 4.62 1.48
C ALA A 46 19.25 3.61 1.32
N TYR A 47 18.03 4.03 1.66
CA TYR A 47 16.86 3.15 1.54
C TYR A 47 16.50 2.85 0.08
N MET A 48 16.66 3.84 -0.81
CA MET A 48 16.47 3.63 -2.25
C MET A 48 17.47 2.61 -2.81
N GLN A 49 18.74 2.62 -2.35
CA GLN A 49 19.72 1.61 -2.73
C GLN A 49 19.32 0.21 -2.27
N GLU A 50 18.79 0.06 -1.05
CA GLU A 50 18.27 -1.23 -0.57
C GLU A 50 17.09 -1.75 -1.40
N ILE A 51 16.16 -0.88 -1.79
CA ILE A 51 15.03 -1.22 -2.68
C ILE A 51 15.55 -1.74 -4.03
N LEU A 52 16.52 -1.05 -4.63
CA LEU A 52 17.10 -1.44 -5.91
C LEU A 52 17.86 -2.78 -5.81
N GLU A 53 18.60 -3.00 -4.73
CA GLU A 53 19.31 -4.25 -4.50
C GLU A 53 18.33 -5.42 -4.28
N ALA A 54 17.30 -5.22 -3.46
CA ALA A 54 16.25 -6.21 -3.25
C ALA A 54 15.57 -6.59 -4.58
N TYR A 55 15.25 -5.59 -5.41
CA TYR A 55 14.70 -5.84 -6.74
C TYR A 55 15.67 -6.59 -7.65
N ARG A 56 16.95 -6.22 -7.68
CA ARG A 56 17.97 -6.87 -8.51
C ARG A 56 18.11 -8.36 -8.22
N VAL A 57 17.93 -8.75 -6.95
CA VAL A 57 17.98 -10.16 -6.55
C VAL A 57 16.65 -10.87 -6.83
N LEU A 58 15.53 -10.31 -6.39
CA LEU A 58 14.23 -10.98 -6.46
C LEU A 58 13.62 -11.03 -7.86
N SER A 59 13.97 -10.09 -8.75
CA SER A 59 13.47 -10.08 -10.14
C SER A 59 14.19 -11.09 -11.03
N ASN A 60 15.35 -11.59 -10.62
CA ASN A 60 16.08 -12.60 -11.37
C ASN A 60 15.83 -14.00 -10.77
N PRO A 61 15.23 -14.96 -11.52
CA PRO A 61 14.87 -16.27 -11.01
C PRO A 61 16.05 -17.05 -10.40
N GLU A 62 17.22 -16.97 -11.01
CA GLU A 62 18.44 -17.69 -10.54
C GLU A 62 18.92 -17.10 -9.21
N LYS A 63 19.04 -15.76 -9.13
CA LYS A 63 19.45 -15.07 -7.91
C LYS A 63 18.44 -15.25 -6.78
N ARG A 64 17.15 -15.19 -7.11
CA ARG A 64 16.06 -15.41 -6.13
C ARG A 64 16.16 -16.83 -5.55
N LYS A 65 16.33 -17.84 -6.41
CA LYS A 65 16.48 -19.23 -5.99
C LYS A 65 17.70 -19.45 -5.09
N GLN A 66 18.81 -18.79 -5.42
CA GLN A 66 20.02 -18.83 -4.57
C GLN A 66 19.75 -18.16 -3.23
N TYR A 67 19.16 -16.98 -3.23
CA TYR A 67 18.80 -16.23 -2.03
C TYR A 67 17.82 -17.01 -1.13
N ASP A 68 16.81 -17.67 -1.71
CA ASP A 68 15.85 -18.50 -0.98
C ASP A 68 16.52 -19.72 -0.33
N LYS A 69 17.53 -20.33 -0.99
CA LYS A 69 18.34 -21.40 -0.39
C LYS A 69 19.15 -20.88 0.81
N GLU A 70 19.74 -19.71 0.70
CA GLU A 70 20.49 -19.09 1.79
C GLU A 70 19.60 -18.76 2.98
N LEU A 71 18.38 -18.27 2.74
CA LEU A 71 17.38 -18.03 3.78
C LEU A 71 16.87 -19.32 4.45
N SER A 72 16.80 -20.42 3.70
CA SER A 72 16.31 -21.72 4.22
C SER A 72 17.42 -22.55 4.89
N GLY A 73 18.67 -22.27 4.58
CA GLY A 73 19.86 -23.06 4.98
C GLY A 73 20.50 -22.68 6.31
N GLY A 74 19.78 -21.99 7.21
CA GLY A 74 20.25 -21.75 8.58
C GLY A 74 21.13 -20.52 8.76
N ALA A 75 20.71 -19.72 9.71
CA ALA A 75 21.37 -18.57 10.29
C ALA A 75 22.91 -18.61 10.21
N ASN A 76 23.54 -17.73 9.49
CA ASN A 76 24.76 -17.02 9.85
C ASN A 76 25.58 -16.38 8.72
N ARG A 77 25.12 -16.24 7.50
CA ARG A 77 25.98 -15.66 6.44
C ARG A 77 25.29 -14.76 5.40
N VAL A 78 24.41 -13.87 5.76
CA VAL A 78 23.97 -12.85 4.77
C VAL A 78 23.77 -11.52 5.47
N PHE A 79 24.64 -10.68 5.36
CA PHE A 79 24.65 -9.21 5.44
C PHE A 79 26.03 -8.73 5.89
N ARG A 80 26.99 -8.88 4.99
CA ARG A 80 28.18 -8.04 4.99
C ARG A 80 27.96 -6.94 3.95
N THR A 81 27.19 -5.96 4.28
CA THR A 81 27.30 -4.60 3.70
C THR A 81 26.17 -3.76 4.25
N PHE A 82 26.51 -2.85 5.06
CA PHE A 82 25.78 -1.84 5.83
C PHE A 82 25.58 -2.22 7.30
N LYS A 83 26.51 -1.73 8.11
CA LYS A 83 26.33 -1.59 9.55
C LYS A 83 25.22 -0.57 9.78
N MET A 84 24.01 -1.05 10.05
CA MET A 84 23.08 -0.31 10.86
C MET A 84 23.05 -0.97 12.22
N GLU A 85 23.30 -0.17 13.25
CA GLU A 85 23.21 -0.59 14.63
C GLU A 85 21.82 -1.17 14.92
N LYS A 86 21.78 -2.32 15.60
CA LYS A 86 20.57 -3.05 15.95
C LYS A 86 19.68 -2.23 16.88
N PRO A 87 18.38 -2.15 16.65
CA PRO A 87 17.45 -2.13 17.75
C PRO A 87 17.11 -3.57 18.17
N GLU A 88 17.36 -3.89 19.43
CA GLU A 88 16.80 -5.06 20.09
C GLU A 88 15.28 -4.82 20.25
N LYS A 89 14.48 -5.65 19.63
CA LYS A 89 13.16 -6.21 20.00
C LYS A 89 12.28 -6.43 18.79
N GLU A 90 11.81 -7.61 18.75
CA GLU A 90 10.55 -8.24 18.35
C GLU A 90 10.66 -9.31 17.28
N GLU A 91 10.42 -10.52 17.74
CA GLU A 91 10.04 -11.67 16.93
C GLU A 91 8.73 -11.36 16.21
N ASN A 92 8.73 -11.50 14.88
CA ASN A 92 7.57 -11.37 14.00
C ASN A 92 7.01 -9.97 13.70
N SER A 93 7.76 -8.90 13.78
CA SER A 93 7.28 -7.61 13.30
C SER A 93 7.18 -7.60 11.77
N VAL A 94 5.97 -7.62 11.26
CA VAL A 94 5.69 -7.37 9.84
C VAL A 94 6.22 -5.97 9.51
N SER A 95 7.05 -5.86 8.47
CA SER A 95 7.60 -4.57 8.04
C SER A 95 6.47 -3.58 7.71
N PHE A 96 6.61 -2.31 8.13
CA PHE A 96 5.63 -1.28 7.79
C PHE A 96 5.39 -1.17 6.28
N VAL A 97 6.40 -1.49 5.46
CA VAL A 97 6.28 -1.55 3.99
C VAL A 97 5.14 -2.47 3.55
N THR A 98 4.88 -3.56 4.27
CA THR A 98 3.76 -4.47 3.97
C THR A 98 2.41 -3.79 4.16
N TYR A 99 2.24 -3.02 5.22
CA TYR A 99 1.00 -2.24 5.47
C TYR A 99 0.84 -1.11 4.47
N TRP A 100 1.94 -0.43 4.15
CA TRP A 100 1.96 0.60 3.11
C TRP A 100 1.56 0.05 1.74
N ASN A 101 2.10 -1.11 1.33
CA ASN A 101 1.71 -1.80 0.10
C ASN A 101 0.22 -2.17 0.12
N ALA A 102 -0.29 -2.71 1.23
CA ALA A 102 -1.70 -3.06 1.36
C ALA A 102 -2.60 -1.82 1.20
N ALA A 103 -2.26 -0.69 1.82
CA ALA A 103 -3.00 0.55 1.67
C ALA A 103 -2.94 1.08 0.23
N SER A 104 -1.76 1.04 -0.41
CA SER A 104 -1.58 1.46 -1.81
C SER A 104 -2.41 0.62 -2.78
N GLN A 105 -2.40 -0.71 -2.63
CA GLN A 105 -3.22 -1.60 -3.46
C GLN A 105 -4.72 -1.39 -3.23
N LEU A 106 -5.13 -1.21 -1.97
CA LEU A 106 -6.51 -0.90 -1.64
C LEU A 106 -6.98 0.40 -2.31
N GLN A 107 -6.14 1.44 -2.34
CA GLN A 107 -6.43 2.70 -3.04
C GLN A 107 -6.63 2.48 -4.55
N GLU A 108 -5.75 1.70 -5.18
CA GLU A 108 -5.87 1.40 -6.62
C GLU A 108 -7.13 0.57 -6.94
N ILE A 109 -7.45 -0.41 -6.11
CA ILE A 109 -8.68 -1.22 -6.24
C ILE A 109 -9.91 -0.32 -6.15
N VAL A 110 -9.97 0.58 -5.16
CA VAL A 110 -11.10 1.49 -4.96
C VAL A 110 -11.24 2.46 -6.14
N LYS A 111 -10.14 3.04 -6.63
CA LYS A 111 -10.13 3.90 -7.82
C LYS A 111 -10.63 3.18 -9.05
N ARG A 112 -10.15 1.93 -9.28
CA ARG A 112 -10.60 1.10 -10.40
C ARG A 112 -12.09 0.82 -10.34
N SER A 113 -12.60 0.45 -9.17
CA SER A 113 -14.03 0.18 -8.97
C SER A 113 -14.89 1.43 -9.20
N ALA A 114 -14.46 2.59 -8.69
CA ALA A 114 -15.13 3.86 -8.90
C ALA A 114 -15.20 4.23 -10.39
N TRP A 115 -14.09 4.06 -11.13
CA TRP A 115 -14.03 4.28 -12.57
C TRP A 115 -14.95 3.34 -13.35
N LEU A 116 -15.00 2.04 -12.99
CA LEU A 116 -15.90 1.06 -13.61
C LEU A 116 -17.36 1.46 -13.44
N LEU A 117 -17.75 1.85 -12.23
CA LEU A 117 -19.11 2.26 -11.91
C LEU A 117 -19.50 3.58 -12.59
N GLU A 118 -18.58 4.52 -12.69
CA GLU A 118 -18.82 5.79 -13.41
C GLU A 118 -18.97 5.54 -14.92
N ARG A 119 -18.12 4.69 -15.50
CA ARG A 119 -18.20 4.31 -16.92
C ARG A 119 -19.54 3.66 -17.24
N GLU A 120 -20.01 2.75 -16.41
CA GLU A 120 -21.30 2.09 -16.59
C GLU A 120 -22.46 3.09 -16.47
N SER A 121 -22.40 3.98 -15.49
CA SER A 121 -23.42 5.03 -15.32
C SER A 121 -23.51 5.96 -16.53
N LYS A 122 -22.39 6.24 -17.23
CA LYS A 122 -22.39 7.06 -18.45
C LYS A 122 -22.89 6.30 -19.69
N ARG A 123 -22.75 4.96 -19.73
CA ARG A 123 -23.25 4.12 -20.81
C ARG A 123 -24.77 3.98 -20.80
N GLU A 124 -25.40 4.16 -19.65
CA GLU A 124 -26.84 4.10 -19.55
C GLU A 124 -27.48 5.35 -20.17
N SER A 125 -28.20 5.15 -21.28
CA SER A 125 -29.02 6.22 -21.87
C SER A 125 -30.13 6.63 -20.88
N ILE A 126 -30.52 7.91 -20.93
CA ILE A 126 -31.60 8.47 -20.07
C ILE A 126 -32.88 7.62 -20.09
N PRO A 127 -33.38 7.11 -21.25
CA PRO A 127 -34.58 6.25 -21.28
C PRO A 127 -34.39 4.93 -20.51
N LEU A 128 -33.20 4.30 -20.60
CA LEU A 128 -32.91 3.07 -19.88
C LEU A 128 -32.80 3.30 -18.35
N LYS A 129 -32.30 4.44 -17.91
CA LYS A 129 -32.23 4.81 -16.49
C LYS A 129 -33.64 4.93 -15.88
N ILE A 130 -34.59 5.52 -16.62
CA ILE A 130 -35.99 5.66 -16.20
C ILE A 130 -36.69 4.29 -16.17
N LEU A 131 -36.49 3.45 -17.19
CA LEU A 131 -37.07 2.12 -17.29
C LEU A 131 -36.60 1.18 -16.17
N LYS A 132 -35.31 1.25 -15.80
CA LYS A 132 -34.73 0.49 -14.67
C LYS A 132 -35.38 0.90 -13.33
N LYS A 133 -35.63 2.19 -13.15
CA LYS A 133 -36.25 2.72 -11.93
C LYS A 133 -37.69 2.22 -11.76
N VAL A 134 -38.40 2.06 -12.87
CA VAL A 134 -39.80 1.59 -12.89
C VAL A 134 -39.91 0.07 -12.78
N LYS A 135 -39.00 -0.70 -13.41
CA LYS A 135 -39.13 -2.17 -13.48
C LYS A 135 -38.38 -2.93 -12.38
N LYS A 136 -37.68 -2.29 -11.46
CA LYS A 136 -36.82 -2.95 -10.45
C LYS A 136 -35.83 -4.02 -11.04
N VAL A 137 -35.63 -4.05 -12.34
CA VAL A 137 -34.73 -4.96 -13.02
C VAL A 137 -33.43 -4.22 -13.21
N ASN A 138 -32.38 -4.66 -12.52
CA ASN A 138 -31.04 -4.14 -12.69
C ASN A 138 -30.19 -5.21 -13.42
N PRO A 139 -30.15 -5.25 -14.75
CA PRO A 139 -29.20 -6.08 -15.45
C PRO A 139 -27.88 -5.31 -15.51
N MET A 140 -27.19 -5.22 -14.36
CA MET A 140 -25.75 -4.98 -14.43
C MET A 140 -25.15 -6.09 -15.27
N ASP A 141 -24.26 -5.73 -16.18
CA ASP A 141 -23.53 -6.71 -16.97
C ASP A 141 -22.91 -7.75 -16.01
N LYS A 142 -23.19 -9.04 -16.24
CA LYS A 142 -22.65 -10.13 -15.39
C LYS A 142 -21.14 -10.10 -15.27
N ALA A 143 -20.44 -9.66 -16.33
CA ALA A 143 -19.00 -9.53 -16.34
C ALA A 143 -18.55 -8.39 -15.40
N LEU A 144 -19.23 -7.24 -15.45
CA LEU A 144 -18.95 -6.13 -14.55
C LEU A 144 -19.23 -6.47 -13.09
N TYR A 145 -20.35 -7.16 -12.82
CA TYR A 145 -20.66 -7.61 -11.46
C TYR A 145 -19.58 -8.55 -10.92
N LYS A 146 -19.13 -9.52 -11.74
CA LYS A 146 -18.05 -10.43 -11.36
C LYS A 146 -16.77 -9.66 -11.08
N GLU A 147 -16.37 -8.72 -11.94
CA GLU A 147 -15.16 -7.91 -11.72
C GLU A 147 -15.25 -7.10 -10.41
N LEU A 148 -16.39 -6.48 -10.12
CA LEU A 148 -16.59 -5.75 -8.87
C LEU A 148 -16.59 -6.66 -7.63
N ASN A 149 -17.14 -7.87 -7.74
CA ASN A 149 -17.07 -8.87 -6.68
C ASN A 149 -15.62 -9.30 -6.42
N ASP A 150 -14.85 -9.61 -7.45
CA ASP A 150 -13.43 -9.99 -7.32
C ASP A 150 -12.61 -8.86 -6.68
N LEU A 151 -12.81 -7.61 -7.10
CA LEU A 151 -12.17 -6.43 -6.49
C LEU A 151 -12.58 -6.24 -5.03
N SER A 152 -13.85 -6.49 -4.71
CA SER A 152 -14.36 -6.39 -3.33
C SER A 152 -13.70 -7.44 -2.41
N LEU A 153 -13.57 -8.69 -2.87
CA LEU A 153 -12.90 -9.75 -2.11
C LEU A 153 -11.43 -9.45 -1.89
N GLN A 154 -10.72 -8.93 -2.92
CA GLN A 154 -9.33 -8.47 -2.78
C GLN A 154 -9.22 -7.34 -1.73
N SER A 155 -10.15 -6.37 -1.76
CA SER A 155 -10.18 -5.29 -0.78
C SER A 155 -10.27 -5.79 0.66
N LEU A 156 -11.07 -6.83 0.92
CA LEU A 156 -11.22 -7.40 2.26
C LEU A 156 -9.91 -7.96 2.82
N GLN A 157 -9.03 -8.50 1.99
CA GLN A 157 -7.71 -9.00 2.41
C GLN A 157 -6.85 -7.84 2.92
N HIS A 158 -6.77 -6.74 2.17
CA HIS A 158 -6.00 -5.56 2.54
C HIS A 158 -6.57 -4.86 3.78
N ILE A 159 -7.91 -4.74 3.86
CA ILE A 159 -8.60 -4.19 5.02
C ILE A 159 -8.29 -5.00 6.27
N THR A 160 -8.32 -6.34 6.17
CA THR A 160 -8.03 -7.23 7.30
C THR A 160 -6.61 -7.04 7.80
N LEU A 161 -5.64 -6.92 6.87
CA LEU A 161 -4.23 -6.69 7.21
C LEU A 161 -4.03 -5.34 7.93
N LEU A 162 -4.60 -4.27 7.38
CA LEU A 162 -4.49 -2.93 7.98
C LEU A 162 -5.19 -2.82 9.34
N LYS A 163 -6.34 -3.48 9.52
CA LYS A 163 -7.04 -3.54 10.81
C LYS A 163 -6.28 -4.36 11.86
N ARG A 164 -5.64 -5.47 11.47
CA ARG A 164 -4.79 -6.24 12.39
C ARG A 164 -3.58 -5.46 12.87
N ALA A 165 -3.09 -4.52 12.06
CA ALA A 165 -2.03 -3.59 12.41
C ALA A 165 -2.53 -2.39 13.23
N GLU A 166 -3.81 -2.35 13.56
CA GLU A 166 -4.46 -1.25 14.30
C GLU A 166 -4.26 0.13 13.66
N ILE A 167 -4.07 0.17 12.31
CA ILE A 167 -3.96 1.42 11.56
C ILE A 167 -5.37 1.97 11.32
N SER A 168 -5.61 3.19 11.79
CA SER A 168 -6.89 3.88 11.59
C SER A 168 -7.20 4.04 10.10
N MET A 169 -8.46 3.88 9.73
CA MET A 169 -8.93 4.11 8.35
C MET A 169 -8.66 5.53 7.86
N ASP A 170 -8.59 6.50 8.77
CA ASP A 170 -8.28 7.89 8.43
C ASP A 170 -6.85 8.07 7.95
N HIS A 171 -5.97 7.12 8.24
CA HIS A 171 -4.57 7.11 7.79
C HIS A 171 -4.31 6.25 6.55
N TRP A 172 -5.31 5.56 5.98
CA TRP A 172 -5.10 4.70 4.81
C TRP A 172 -4.87 5.47 3.49
N HIS A 173 -4.92 6.80 3.53
CA HIS A 173 -4.67 7.63 2.35
C HIS A 173 -3.16 7.80 2.08
N PRO A 174 -2.78 8.06 0.80
CA PRO A 174 -1.39 8.08 0.39
C PRO A 174 -0.52 9.07 1.17
N GLU A 175 -1.02 10.26 1.50
CA GLU A 175 -0.25 11.28 2.21
C GLU A 175 0.22 10.78 3.58
N ALA A 176 -0.68 10.20 4.40
CA ALA A 176 -0.31 9.64 5.71
C ALA A 176 0.64 8.45 5.58
N MET A 177 0.28 7.50 4.71
CA MET A 177 1.07 6.28 4.55
C MET A 177 2.47 6.57 4.01
N ASN A 178 2.61 7.50 3.06
CA ASN A 178 3.90 7.90 2.50
C ASN A 178 4.74 8.66 3.53
N TRP A 179 4.12 9.58 4.27
CA TRP A 179 4.82 10.34 5.31
C TRP A 179 5.39 9.39 6.38
N VAL A 180 4.57 8.47 6.88
CA VAL A 180 5.00 7.48 7.86
C VAL A 180 6.06 6.55 7.28
N LEU A 181 5.93 6.10 6.03
CA LEU A 181 6.90 5.23 5.38
C LEU A 181 8.29 5.87 5.31
N VAL A 182 8.35 7.14 4.91
CA VAL A 182 9.61 7.88 4.78
C VAL A 182 10.30 8.03 6.15
N HIS A 183 9.56 8.41 7.18
CA HIS A 183 10.11 8.58 8.53
C HIS A 183 10.47 7.23 9.19
N TRP A 184 9.69 6.18 8.94
CA TRP A 184 10.02 4.83 9.38
C TRP A 184 11.28 4.30 8.69
N GLY A 185 11.47 4.59 7.41
CA GLY A 185 12.67 4.20 6.65
C GLY A 185 13.97 4.79 7.20
N GLN A 186 13.92 5.99 7.78
CA GLN A 186 15.08 6.60 8.46
C GLN A 186 15.46 5.87 9.75
N ASN A 187 14.49 5.35 10.47
CA ASN A 187 14.69 4.61 11.70
C ASN A 187 13.68 3.46 11.82
N PRO A 188 13.97 2.28 11.22
CA PRO A 188 13.06 1.15 11.20
C PRO A 188 12.71 0.56 12.58
N GLY A 189 13.38 1.01 13.64
CA GLY A 189 13.03 0.68 15.03
C GLY A 189 11.92 1.54 15.62
N ASN A 190 11.49 2.60 14.93
CA ASN A 190 10.39 3.42 15.41
C ASN A 190 9.07 2.67 15.31
N ASP A 191 8.26 2.82 16.35
CA ASP A 191 6.88 2.36 16.34
C ASP A 191 6.05 3.22 15.38
N TYR A 192 5.40 2.57 14.40
CA TYR A 192 4.59 3.28 13.41
C TYR A 192 3.34 3.94 14.00
N GLN A 193 2.84 3.48 15.15
CA GLN A 193 1.74 4.14 15.86
C GLN A 193 2.17 5.54 16.32
N THR A 194 3.38 5.65 16.87
CA THR A 194 3.98 6.93 17.25
C THR A 194 4.17 7.83 16.02
N LEU A 195 4.58 7.27 14.87
CA LEU A 195 4.74 8.04 13.64
C LEU A 195 3.39 8.55 13.09
N PHE A 196 2.30 7.80 13.22
CA PHE A 196 0.96 8.30 12.86
C PHE A 196 0.53 9.46 13.77
N ALA A 197 0.80 9.40 15.07
CA ALA A 197 0.53 10.51 15.97
C ALA A 197 1.35 11.77 15.62
N GLN A 198 2.61 11.59 15.21
CA GLN A 198 3.44 12.69 14.70
C GLN A 198 2.92 13.25 13.38
N TYR A 199 2.43 12.40 12.47
CA TYR A 199 1.76 12.83 11.25
C TYR A 199 0.52 13.70 11.55
N ASP A 200 -0.32 13.30 12.49
CA ASP A 200 -1.49 14.08 12.89
C ASP A 200 -1.09 15.45 13.47
N ALA A 201 -0.02 15.50 14.25
CA ALA A 201 0.54 16.75 14.75
C ALA A 201 1.04 17.64 13.60
N HIS A 202 1.79 17.06 12.65
CA HIS A 202 2.26 17.75 11.45
C HIS A 202 1.09 18.32 10.63
N VAL A 203 0.06 17.51 10.36
CA VAL A 203 -1.14 17.98 9.64
C VAL A 203 -1.78 19.15 10.36
N ASN A 204 -1.87 19.13 11.70
CA ASN A 204 -2.54 20.17 12.46
C ASN A 204 -1.71 21.46 12.57
N GLN A 205 -0.39 21.39 12.64
CA GLN A 205 0.49 22.52 12.88
C GLN A 205 1.05 23.13 11.60
N ASP A 206 1.50 22.32 10.67
CA ASP A 206 2.32 22.76 9.54
C ASP A 206 1.55 22.93 8.23
N LEU A 207 0.43 22.16 8.03
CA LEU A 207 -0.33 22.26 6.80
C LEU A 207 -1.29 23.44 6.79
N SER A 208 -1.46 24.03 5.60
CA SER A 208 -2.45 25.07 5.36
C SER A 208 -3.89 24.55 5.47
N ASN A 209 -4.85 25.43 5.72
CA ASN A 209 -6.28 25.04 5.74
C ASN A 209 -6.74 24.41 4.42
N TYR A 210 -6.18 24.83 3.29
CA TYR A 210 -6.49 24.24 1.98
C TYR A 210 -6.04 22.78 1.90
N GLU A 211 -4.80 22.47 2.31
CA GLU A 211 -4.27 21.10 2.32
C GLU A 211 -5.04 20.19 3.27
N LYS A 212 -5.38 20.67 4.46
CA LYS A 212 -6.23 19.95 5.42
C LYS A 212 -7.60 19.59 4.82
N LEU A 213 -8.24 20.55 4.14
CA LEU A 213 -9.53 20.33 3.48
C LEU A 213 -9.40 19.34 2.32
N LYS A 214 -8.31 19.40 1.54
CA LYS A 214 -8.02 18.48 0.45
C LYS A 214 -7.91 17.05 0.95
N ILE A 215 -7.10 16.81 1.99
CA ILE A 215 -6.92 15.49 2.61
C ILE A 215 -8.27 14.96 3.12
N ARG A 216 -9.03 15.77 3.86
CA ARG A 216 -10.36 15.38 4.37
C ARG A 216 -11.34 15.01 3.25
N SER A 217 -11.35 15.80 2.17
CA SER A 217 -12.23 15.54 1.02
C SER A 217 -11.86 14.23 0.32
N GLN A 218 -10.57 13.98 0.11
CA GLN A 218 -10.07 12.76 -0.53
C GLN A 218 -10.37 11.52 0.34
N ASN A 219 -10.16 11.61 1.66
CA ASN A 219 -10.52 10.55 2.60
C ASN A 219 -12.02 10.24 2.58
N LYS A 220 -12.86 11.26 2.62
CA LYS A 220 -14.32 11.09 2.56
C LYS A 220 -14.75 10.40 1.27
N GLN A 221 -14.15 10.79 0.13
CA GLN A 221 -14.43 10.17 -1.16
C GLN A 221 -13.96 8.71 -1.19
N PHE A 222 -12.76 8.44 -0.71
CA PHE A 222 -12.24 7.08 -0.62
C PHE A 222 -13.13 6.17 0.24
N HIS A 223 -13.54 6.62 1.42
CA HIS A 223 -14.43 5.85 2.30
C HIS A 223 -15.79 5.60 1.65
N HIS A 224 -16.32 6.58 0.94
CA HIS A 224 -17.58 6.43 0.19
C HIS A 224 -17.46 5.36 -0.90
N ASP A 225 -16.41 5.43 -1.71
CA ASP A 225 -16.20 4.52 -2.83
C ASP A 225 -15.87 3.10 -2.33
N LEU A 226 -15.07 2.98 -1.26
CA LEU A 226 -14.79 1.70 -0.60
C LEU A 226 -16.08 1.05 -0.08
N LYS A 227 -16.92 1.81 0.64
CA LYS A 227 -18.20 1.31 1.13
C LYS A 227 -19.09 0.82 -0.01
N LYS A 228 -19.13 1.55 -1.12
CA LYS A 228 -19.87 1.17 -2.32
C LYS A 228 -19.32 -0.11 -2.94
N LEU A 229 -17.99 -0.25 -3.05
CA LEU A 229 -17.36 -1.46 -3.56
C LEU A 229 -17.69 -2.68 -2.70
N LEU A 230 -17.63 -2.55 -1.37
CA LEU A 230 -17.90 -3.66 -0.45
C LEU A 230 -19.34 -4.21 -0.51
N THR A 231 -20.28 -3.48 -1.10
CA THR A 231 -21.63 -4.02 -1.35
C THR A 231 -21.66 -5.15 -2.39
N TYR A 232 -20.59 -5.35 -3.13
CA TYR A 232 -20.45 -6.41 -4.13
C TYR A 232 -19.77 -7.69 -3.58
N ALA A 233 -19.34 -7.69 -2.33
CA ALA A 233 -18.75 -8.87 -1.68
C ALA A 233 -19.77 -9.91 -1.20
N LEU A 234 -21.06 -9.62 -1.34
CA LEU A 234 -22.19 -10.43 -0.84
C LEU A 234 -22.75 -11.38 -1.90
#